data_237c5ee678a796a878b5ca1ee02d290e
#
_entry.id   237c5ee678a796a878b5ca1ee02d290e
#
_cell.length_a   1.000
_cell.length_b   1.000
_cell.length_c   1.000
_cell.angle_alpha   90.00
_cell.angle_beta   90.00
_cell.angle_gamma   90.00
#
_symmetry.space_group_name_H-M   'P 1'
#
loop_
_entity.id
_entity.type
_entity.pdbx_description
1 polymer ?
#
loop_
_entity_poly.entity_id
_entity_poly.type
_entity_poly.pdbx_seq_one_letter_code
_entity_poly.pdbx_strand_id
1 'polypeptide(L)'
;MKFVRVDTLQPHYWSQNPVPPYPYIEEEIIVPVNDTILLSGTLTRPYGRKRVPAVVILSGTGKQDRDASFTGHRPFARIADYLTRRGIAVLRIDDRGVGKSTGRYEEATTADFAADALSAVEVLKHRKGIRTSKIGLMGHSEGGAAAMMAAAQSDDIAFVVTLAGLSTDGLTSLRLQNDAIIDAYPGYSDEWRSVNKRFLHTLFSWVYEIPLSQPLADPLREKFMAWVSSQNDTILQMTGLKGREEMYLARYLRTADTPWYRQLMHYNPADYVPRVDVPVLALNGDRDIMVPSGPNLAMVDSLLRKGGNKHYEIVSLPGLNHMFQHCETCTQEEIPDLPDVFVEEALEEIYRFFERYIL
;
A
#
# COMPACT_ATOMS: atom_id res chain seq x y z
N MET A 1 -21.56 -17.17 23.94
CA MET A 1 -21.49 -17.13 22.47
C MET A 1 -22.04 -18.44 21.95
N LYS A 2 -23.13 -18.45 21.17
CA LYS A 2 -23.65 -19.68 20.55
C LYS A 2 -23.07 -19.76 19.14
N PHE A 3 -22.26 -20.78 18.88
CA PHE A 3 -21.83 -21.07 17.51
C PHE A 3 -22.99 -21.77 16.78
N VAL A 4 -23.42 -21.24 15.66
CA VAL A 4 -24.35 -21.88 14.74
C VAL A 4 -23.51 -22.58 13.67
N ARG A 5 -23.69 -23.91 13.54
CA ARG A 5 -23.06 -24.67 12.47
C ARG A 5 -23.71 -24.25 11.14
N VAL A 6 -22.92 -23.67 10.25
CA VAL A 6 -23.36 -23.35 8.88
C VAL A 6 -22.84 -24.47 7.99
N ASP A 7 -23.71 -25.23 7.36
CA ASP A 7 -23.36 -26.42 6.55
C ASP A 7 -22.66 -26.08 5.22
N THR A 8 -22.77 -24.84 4.75
CA THR A 8 -22.03 -24.32 3.59
C THR A 8 -21.84 -22.83 3.73
N LEU A 9 -20.60 -22.38 3.84
CA LEU A 9 -20.24 -20.98 3.59
C LEU A 9 -20.40 -20.73 2.10
N GLN A 10 -21.50 -20.10 1.69
CA GLN A 10 -21.59 -19.54 0.34
C GLN A 10 -20.53 -18.44 0.27
N PRO A 11 -19.62 -18.46 -0.72
CA PRO A 11 -18.70 -17.36 -0.90
C PRO A 11 -19.51 -16.09 -1.15
N HIS A 12 -19.26 -15.06 -0.36
CA HIS A 12 -19.91 -13.77 -0.54
C HIS A 12 -19.48 -13.21 -1.90
N TYR A 13 -20.46 -12.97 -2.79
CA TYR A 13 -20.22 -12.43 -4.12
C TYR A 13 -20.47 -10.92 -4.12
N TRP A 14 -19.40 -10.16 -4.31
CA TRP A 14 -19.49 -8.72 -4.48
C TRP A 14 -19.78 -8.39 -5.94
N SER A 15 -20.89 -7.68 -6.19
CA SER A 15 -21.39 -7.40 -7.56
C SER A 15 -20.40 -6.60 -8.43
N GLN A 16 -19.49 -5.85 -7.80
CA GLN A 16 -18.46 -5.09 -8.50
C GLN A 16 -17.25 -5.92 -8.94
N ASN A 17 -17.09 -7.15 -8.43
CA ASN A 17 -16.01 -8.02 -8.91
C ASN A 17 -16.26 -8.43 -10.37
N PRO A 18 -15.25 -8.36 -11.25
CA PRO A 18 -15.40 -8.81 -12.61
C PRO A 18 -15.60 -10.32 -12.68
N VAL A 19 -16.50 -10.76 -13.59
CA VAL A 19 -16.81 -12.17 -13.83
C VAL A 19 -16.67 -12.51 -15.29
N PRO A 20 -16.18 -13.74 -15.62
CA PRO A 20 -16.12 -14.19 -17.00
C PRO A 20 -17.53 -14.43 -17.61
N PRO A 21 -17.68 -14.38 -18.97
CA PRO A 21 -16.60 -14.17 -19.91
C PRO A 21 -16.16 -12.70 -19.99
N TYR A 22 -14.84 -12.48 -20.05
CA TYR A 22 -14.29 -11.13 -20.16
C TYR A 22 -14.23 -10.67 -21.63
N PRO A 23 -14.48 -9.37 -21.92
CA PRO A 23 -14.35 -8.79 -23.26
C PRO A 23 -12.91 -8.38 -23.59
N TYR A 24 -11.92 -9.08 -23.02
CA TYR A 24 -10.49 -8.83 -23.18
C TYR A 24 -9.70 -10.13 -23.00
N ILE A 25 -8.41 -10.09 -23.31
CA ILE A 25 -7.50 -11.23 -23.17
C ILE A 25 -6.94 -11.22 -21.75
N GLU A 26 -6.90 -12.37 -21.09
CA GLU A 26 -6.12 -12.62 -19.88
C GLU A 26 -4.98 -13.58 -20.19
N GLU A 27 -3.78 -13.24 -19.74
CA GLU A 27 -2.57 -14.03 -19.90
C GLU A 27 -1.85 -14.18 -18.54
N GLU A 28 -1.50 -15.43 -18.17
CA GLU A 28 -0.58 -15.65 -17.06
C GLU A 28 0.82 -15.17 -17.47
N ILE A 29 1.45 -14.39 -16.60
CA ILE A 29 2.77 -13.81 -16.83
C ILE A 29 3.71 -14.26 -15.71
N ILE A 30 4.95 -14.58 -16.07
CA ILE A 30 6.04 -14.72 -15.13
C ILE A 30 6.97 -13.52 -15.31
N VAL A 31 7.29 -12.88 -14.20
CA VAL A 31 8.23 -11.76 -14.11
C VAL A 31 9.50 -12.26 -13.42
N PRO A 32 10.58 -12.49 -14.15
CA PRO A 32 11.87 -12.83 -13.55
C PRO A 32 12.49 -11.57 -12.95
N VAL A 33 12.67 -11.56 -11.63
CA VAL A 33 13.35 -10.46 -10.93
C VAL A 33 14.87 -10.73 -10.88
N ASN A 34 15.23 -11.98 -10.56
CA ASN A 34 16.62 -12.47 -10.58
C ASN A 34 16.59 -14.00 -10.70
N ASP A 35 17.75 -14.66 -10.53
CA ASP A 35 17.88 -16.12 -10.69
C ASP A 35 17.02 -16.95 -9.71
N THR A 36 16.58 -16.37 -8.60
CA THR A 36 15.83 -17.06 -7.53
C THR A 36 14.42 -16.53 -7.32
N ILE A 37 14.12 -15.31 -7.79
CA ILE A 37 12.82 -14.65 -7.58
C ILE A 37 12.11 -14.53 -8.92
N LEU A 38 10.99 -15.24 -9.01
CA LEU A 38 10.05 -15.23 -10.13
C LEU A 38 8.69 -14.81 -9.58
N LEU A 39 8.10 -13.73 -10.09
CA LEU A 39 6.77 -13.30 -9.70
C LEU A 39 5.75 -13.76 -10.72
N SER A 40 4.63 -14.26 -10.25
CA SER A 40 3.50 -14.67 -11.07
C SER A 40 2.48 -13.54 -11.15
N GLY A 41 1.89 -13.33 -12.32
CA GLY A 41 0.89 -12.28 -12.50
C GLY A 41 -0.12 -12.59 -13.61
N THR A 42 -1.10 -11.73 -13.73
CA THR A 42 -2.08 -11.73 -14.83
C THR A 42 -1.99 -10.42 -15.60
N LEU A 43 -1.74 -10.52 -16.89
CA LEU A 43 -1.85 -9.41 -17.84
C LEU A 43 -3.23 -9.44 -18.50
N THR A 44 -4.03 -8.39 -18.30
CA THR A 44 -5.25 -8.15 -19.06
C THR A 44 -4.96 -7.20 -20.22
N ARG A 45 -5.48 -7.49 -21.41
CA ARG A 45 -5.20 -6.72 -22.63
C ARG A 45 -6.43 -6.63 -23.53
N PRO A 46 -6.77 -5.42 -24.05
CA PRO A 46 -7.89 -5.24 -24.96
C PRO A 46 -7.79 -6.09 -26.24
N TYR A 47 -8.91 -6.59 -26.74
CA TYR A 47 -8.96 -7.25 -28.05
C TYR A 47 -8.69 -6.26 -29.19
N GLY A 48 -8.10 -6.75 -30.28
CA GLY A 48 -8.07 -6.09 -31.60
C GLY A 48 -7.21 -4.84 -31.71
N ARG A 49 -6.62 -4.33 -30.65
CA ARG A 49 -5.74 -3.15 -30.69
C ARG A 49 -4.30 -3.55 -30.99
N LYS A 50 -3.63 -2.80 -31.89
CA LYS A 50 -2.26 -3.11 -32.33
C LYS A 50 -1.22 -2.84 -31.23
N ARG A 51 -1.33 -1.73 -30.52
CA ARG A 51 -0.48 -1.35 -29.38
C ARG A 51 -1.27 -0.47 -28.41
N VAL A 52 -1.21 -0.80 -27.13
CA VAL A 52 -1.92 -0.10 -26.07
C VAL A 52 -0.94 0.36 -24.98
N PRO A 53 -1.23 1.44 -24.23
CA PRO A 53 -0.52 1.72 -23.00
C PRO A 53 -0.72 0.61 -21.97
N ALA A 54 0.18 0.52 -21.00
CA ALA A 54 0.09 -0.48 -19.95
C ALA A 54 0.40 0.12 -18.57
N VAL A 55 -0.16 -0.50 -17.55
CA VAL A 55 0.13 -0.18 -16.15
C VAL A 55 0.40 -1.45 -15.36
N VAL A 56 1.43 -1.41 -14.50
CA VAL A 56 1.68 -2.44 -13.49
C VAL A 56 1.06 -1.97 -12.18
N ILE A 57 0.24 -2.81 -11.54
CA ILE A 57 -0.31 -2.53 -10.21
C ILE A 57 0.57 -3.16 -9.14
N LEU A 58 0.92 -2.37 -8.13
CA LEU A 58 1.74 -2.75 -6.98
C LEU A 58 0.89 -2.75 -5.72
N SER A 59 0.97 -3.81 -4.95
CA SER A 59 0.28 -4.00 -3.68
C SER A 59 0.83 -3.10 -2.57
N GLY A 60 0.05 -2.95 -1.51
CA GLY A 60 0.47 -2.30 -0.27
C GLY A 60 1.19 -3.25 0.68
N THR A 61 1.31 -2.81 1.94
CA THR A 61 1.92 -3.57 3.02
C THR A 61 1.22 -4.91 3.28
N GLY A 62 2.00 -5.94 3.51
CA GLY A 62 1.54 -7.31 3.80
C GLY A 62 1.51 -8.19 2.56
N LYS A 63 1.51 -9.50 2.77
CA LYS A 63 1.40 -10.49 1.69
C LYS A 63 0.07 -10.36 0.97
N GLN A 64 0.08 -10.02 -0.30
CA GLN A 64 -1.12 -9.86 -1.10
C GLN A 64 -1.01 -10.66 -2.39
N ASP A 65 -2.16 -11.21 -2.82
CA ASP A 65 -2.29 -11.73 -4.17
C ASP A 65 -2.43 -10.58 -5.17
N ARG A 66 -2.34 -10.89 -6.44
CA ARG A 66 -2.44 -9.96 -7.57
C ARG A 66 -3.72 -9.12 -7.62
N ASP A 67 -4.74 -9.51 -6.90
CA ASP A 67 -6.04 -8.86 -6.86
C ASP A 67 -6.25 -8.03 -5.57
N ALA A 68 -5.27 -8.07 -4.65
CA ALA A 68 -5.38 -7.54 -3.30
C ALA A 68 -6.63 -8.07 -2.58
N SER A 69 -6.84 -9.40 -2.64
CA SER A 69 -8.08 -10.03 -2.21
C SER A 69 -8.25 -10.01 -0.70
N PHE A 70 -9.41 -9.54 -0.23
CA PHE A 70 -9.81 -9.63 1.17
C PHE A 70 -11.32 -9.85 1.26
N THR A 71 -11.77 -10.76 2.11
CA THR A 71 -13.20 -11.07 2.35
C THR A 71 -14.09 -11.14 1.10
N GLY A 72 -13.51 -11.60 -0.02
CA GLY A 72 -14.19 -11.69 -1.32
C GLY A 72 -14.10 -10.44 -2.19
N HIS A 73 -13.65 -9.30 -1.68
CA HIS A 73 -13.32 -8.13 -2.50
C HIS A 73 -12.05 -8.39 -3.31
N ARG A 74 -12.02 -7.87 -4.54
CA ARG A 74 -10.87 -7.98 -5.47
C ARG A 74 -10.61 -6.64 -6.15
N PRO A 75 -10.14 -5.62 -5.40
CA PRO A 75 -10.05 -4.24 -5.90
C PRO A 75 -9.15 -4.10 -7.13
N PHE A 76 -8.01 -4.79 -7.20
CA PHE A 76 -7.13 -4.68 -8.36
C PHE A 76 -7.71 -5.39 -9.58
N ALA A 77 -8.49 -6.46 -9.41
CA ALA A 77 -9.23 -7.05 -10.53
C ALA A 77 -10.28 -6.07 -11.07
N ARG A 78 -10.99 -5.34 -10.19
CA ARG A 78 -11.94 -4.30 -10.59
C ARG A 78 -11.29 -3.16 -11.36
N ILE A 79 -10.17 -2.64 -10.87
CA ILE A 79 -9.38 -1.61 -11.57
C ILE A 79 -8.93 -2.11 -12.93
N ALA A 80 -8.42 -3.34 -12.99
CA ALA A 80 -7.94 -3.95 -14.23
C ALA A 80 -9.07 -4.15 -15.26
N ASP A 81 -10.24 -4.64 -14.84
CA ASP A 81 -11.41 -4.76 -15.72
C ASP A 81 -11.83 -3.41 -16.29
N TYR A 82 -11.94 -2.39 -15.42
CA TYR A 82 -12.35 -1.04 -15.80
C TYR A 82 -11.41 -0.42 -16.84
N LEU A 83 -10.11 -0.48 -16.61
CA LEU A 83 -9.08 0.09 -17.48
C LEU A 83 -8.93 -0.72 -18.77
N THR A 84 -9.00 -2.06 -18.69
CA THR A 84 -8.81 -2.90 -19.89
C THR A 84 -9.96 -2.75 -20.87
N ARG A 85 -11.20 -2.64 -20.41
CA ARG A 85 -12.36 -2.28 -21.25
C ARG A 85 -12.17 -0.94 -21.97
N ARG A 86 -11.41 -0.02 -21.38
CA ARG A 86 -11.13 1.33 -21.93
C ARG A 86 -9.85 1.42 -22.74
N GLY A 87 -9.17 0.31 -22.97
CA GLY A 87 -8.05 0.25 -23.92
C GLY A 87 -6.66 0.31 -23.30
N ILE A 88 -6.52 0.08 -22.00
CA ILE A 88 -5.27 0.08 -21.25
C ILE A 88 -4.98 -1.35 -20.80
N ALA A 89 -3.79 -1.87 -21.08
CA ALA A 89 -3.38 -3.16 -20.54
C ALA A 89 -2.99 -3.02 -19.05
N VAL A 90 -3.31 -4.04 -18.24
CA VAL A 90 -3.01 -4.02 -16.81
C VAL A 90 -2.31 -5.32 -16.42
N LEU A 91 -1.12 -5.19 -15.84
CA LEU A 91 -0.39 -6.28 -15.20
C LEU A 91 -0.54 -6.20 -13.69
N ARG A 92 -1.09 -7.26 -13.10
CA ARG A 92 -1.22 -7.46 -11.66
C ARG A 92 -0.34 -8.63 -11.26
N ILE A 93 0.45 -8.48 -10.21
CA ILE A 93 1.43 -9.50 -9.77
C ILE A 93 1.15 -9.94 -8.33
N ASP A 94 1.37 -11.22 -8.05
CA ASP A 94 1.39 -11.75 -6.70
C ASP A 94 2.69 -11.34 -6.02
N ASP A 95 2.63 -10.95 -4.75
CA ASP A 95 3.82 -10.62 -3.96
C ASP A 95 4.77 -11.83 -3.83
N ARG A 96 6.00 -11.57 -3.44
CA ARG A 96 7.01 -12.61 -3.16
C ARG A 96 6.45 -13.64 -2.17
N GLY A 97 6.49 -14.92 -2.53
CA GLY A 97 5.99 -16.04 -1.73
C GLY A 97 4.46 -16.17 -1.67
N VAL A 98 3.73 -15.47 -2.54
CA VAL A 98 2.28 -15.57 -2.68
C VAL A 98 1.91 -16.26 -4.00
N GLY A 99 0.86 -17.04 -4.01
CA GLY A 99 0.38 -17.76 -5.20
C GLY A 99 1.47 -18.64 -5.81
N LYS A 100 1.90 -18.31 -7.03
CA LYS A 100 3.01 -19.00 -7.73
C LYS A 100 4.31 -18.21 -7.70
N SER A 101 4.33 -17.03 -7.04
CA SER A 101 5.55 -16.24 -6.89
C SER A 101 6.51 -16.91 -5.91
N THR A 102 7.80 -16.90 -6.26
CA THR A 102 8.88 -17.37 -5.39
C THR A 102 9.41 -16.26 -4.50
N GLY A 103 10.42 -16.55 -3.69
CA GLY A 103 11.00 -15.61 -2.73
C GLY A 103 10.25 -15.59 -1.40
N ARG A 104 10.63 -14.65 -0.53
CA ARG A 104 10.03 -14.48 0.80
C ARG A 104 9.73 -13.01 1.04
N TYR A 105 8.46 -12.73 1.30
CA TYR A 105 7.98 -11.37 1.59
C TYR A 105 8.67 -10.76 2.82
N GLU A 106 8.86 -11.57 3.87
CA GLU A 106 9.43 -11.13 5.15
C GLU A 106 10.89 -10.68 5.06
N GLU A 107 11.58 -11.05 3.99
CA GLU A 107 12.98 -10.67 3.72
C GLU A 107 13.06 -9.46 2.78
N ALA A 108 11.95 -9.05 2.17
CA ALA A 108 11.88 -7.94 1.23
C ALA A 108 11.70 -6.59 1.91
N THR A 109 12.04 -5.54 1.21
CA THR A 109 11.89 -4.14 1.61
C THR A 109 11.10 -3.38 0.55
N THR A 110 10.68 -2.15 0.83
CA THR A 110 10.03 -1.27 -0.17
C THR A 110 10.92 -1.06 -1.41
N ALA A 111 12.24 -1.05 -1.24
CA ALA A 111 13.18 -0.96 -2.36
C ALA A 111 13.19 -2.23 -3.23
N ASP A 112 13.00 -3.40 -2.61
CA ASP A 112 12.83 -4.65 -3.35
C ASP A 112 11.54 -4.65 -4.17
N PHE A 113 10.43 -4.12 -3.63
CA PHE A 113 9.18 -3.98 -4.37
C PHE A 113 9.30 -2.98 -5.53
N ALA A 114 10.11 -1.94 -5.39
CA ALA A 114 10.46 -1.06 -6.52
C ALA A 114 11.25 -1.80 -7.61
N ALA A 115 12.19 -2.67 -7.25
CA ALA A 115 12.93 -3.52 -8.20
C ALA A 115 12.02 -4.56 -8.88
N ASP A 116 11.06 -5.14 -8.15
CA ASP A 116 10.02 -6.02 -8.69
C ASP A 116 9.17 -5.29 -9.75
N ALA A 117 8.81 -4.03 -9.47
CA ALA A 117 8.09 -3.18 -10.41
C ALA A 117 8.88 -2.92 -11.69
N LEU A 118 10.18 -2.61 -11.59
CA LEU A 118 11.05 -2.41 -12.75
C LEU A 118 11.17 -3.68 -13.59
N SER A 119 11.27 -4.85 -12.96
CA SER A 119 11.28 -6.14 -13.65
C SER A 119 9.97 -6.41 -14.39
N ALA A 120 8.82 -6.02 -13.80
CA ALA A 120 7.52 -6.13 -14.47
C ALA A 120 7.40 -5.17 -15.66
N VAL A 121 7.92 -3.96 -15.56
CA VAL A 121 8.03 -3.00 -16.69
C VAL A 121 8.86 -3.60 -17.82
N GLU A 122 10.02 -4.20 -17.51
CA GLU A 122 10.89 -4.82 -18.51
C GLU A 122 10.19 -5.97 -19.24
N VAL A 123 9.44 -6.81 -18.53
CA VAL A 123 8.61 -7.86 -19.16
C VAL A 123 7.59 -7.23 -20.12
N LEU A 124 6.91 -6.15 -19.74
CA LEU A 124 5.93 -5.48 -20.58
C LEU A 124 6.56 -4.85 -21.83
N LYS A 125 7.78 -4.32 -21.75
CA LYS A 125 8.53 -3.76 -22.90
C LYS A 125 8.73 -4.80 -24.01
N HIS A 126 8.87 -6.06 -23.64
CA HIS A 126 9.04 -7.17 -24.58
C HIS A 126 7.72 -7.84 -24.99
N ARG A 127 6.56 -7.39 -24.47
CA ARG A 127 5.25 -7.98 -24.83
C ARG A 127 4.67 -7.38 -26.08
N LYS A 128 4.31 -8.26 -27.02
CA LYS A 128 3.62 -7.86 -28.25
C LYS A 128 2.28 -7.20 -27.93
N GLY A 129 2.04 -6.06 -28.53
CA GLY A 129 0.80 -5.31 -28.32
C GLY A 129 0.85 -4.26 -27.23
N ILE A 130 1.98 -4.09 -26.53
CA ILE A 130 2.22 -3.00 -25.58
C ILE A 130 2.97 -1.86 -26.27
N ARG A 131 2.58 -0.61 -25.97
CA ARG A 131 3.30 0.61 -26.38
C ARG A 131 4.38 0.89 -25.33
N THR A 132 5.62 0.56 -25.65
CA THR A 132 6.76 0.61 -24.71
C THR A 132 7.01 2.00 -24.12
N SER A 133 6.69 3.07 -24.85
CA SER A 133 6.81 4.45 -24.35
C SER A 133 5.62 4.91 -23.49
N LYS A 134 4.70 4.04 -23.15
CA LYS A 134 3.47 4.33 -22.39
C LYS A 134 3.22 3.22 -21.37
N ILE A 135 4.26 2.78 -20.66
CA ILE A 135 4.17 1.86 -19.53
C ILE A 135 4.36 2.67 -18.25
N GLY A 136 3.47 2.52 -17.31
CA GLY A 136 3.55 3.20 -16.02
C GLY A 136 3.25 2.28 -14.86
N LEU A 137 3.28 2.86 -13.68
CA LEU A 137 3.05 2.17 -12.40
C LEU A 137 1.81 2.74 -11.70
N MET A 138 1.09 1.88 -11.02
CA MET A 138 0.00 2.23 -10.10
C MET A 138 0.25 1.52 -8.79
N GLY A 139 0.46 2.26 -7.70
CA GLY A 139 0.78 1.67 -6.41
C GLY A 139 -0.23 2.04 -5.33
N HIS A 140 -0.73 1.05 -4.58
CA HIS A 140 -1.59 1.25 -3.44
C HIS A 140 -0.78 1.29 -2.15
N SER A 141 -1.04 2.26 -1.27
CA SER A 141 -0.41 2.35 0.06
C SER A 141 1.13 2.37 -0.05
N GLU A 142 1.86 1.43 0.54
CA GLU A 142 3.30 1.25 0.40
C GLU A 142 3.71 1.04 -1.08
N GLY A 143 2.87 0.38 -1.89
CA GLY A 143 3.09 0.26 -3.33
C GLY A 143 3.20 1.60 -4.05
N GLY A 144 2.56 2.66 -3.53
CA GLY A 144 2.75 4.03 -4.01
C GLY A 144 4.16 4.55 -3.77
N ALA A 145 4.75 4.27 -2.60
CA ALA A 145 6.15 4.59 -2.33
C ALA A 145 7.10 3.79 -3.25
N ALA A 146 6.86 2.49 -3.43
CA ALA A 146 7.63 1.65 -4.34
C ALA A 146 7.55 2.15 -5.81
N ALA A 147 6.37 2.58 -6.26
CA ALA A 147 6.17 3.15 -7.59
C ALA A 147 6.97 4.45 -7.79
N MET A 148 6.95 5.36 -6.80
CA MET A 148 7.74 6.59 -6.81
C MET A 148 9.25 6.31 -6.78
N MET A 149 9.69 5.32 -5.97
CA MET A 149 11.09 4.89 -5.93
C MET A 149 11.55 4.34 -7.28
N ALA A 150 10.73 3.50 -7.93
CA ALA A 150 11.02 2.93 -9.25
C ALA A 150 11.06 4.03 -10.33
N ALA A 151 10.10 4.95 -10.35
CA ALA A 151 10.07 6.05 -11.31
C ALA A 151 11.24 7.03 -11.16
N ALA A 152 11.74 7.23 -9.94
CA ALA A 152 12.94 8.04 -9.69
C ALA A 152 14.25 7.39 -10.15
N GLN A 153 14.23 6.10 -10.56
CA GLN A 153 15.40 5.31 -10.91
C GLN A 153 15.42 4.83 -12.37
N SER A 154 14.34 5.07 -13.13
CA SER A 154 14.22 4.52 -14.49
C SER A 154 13.42 5.44 -15.42
N ASP A 155 13.99 5.72 -16.57
CA ASP A 155 13.35 6.48 -17.68
C ASP A 155 12.32 5.63 -18.46
N ASP A 156 12.20 4.33 -18.16
CA ASP A 156 11.24 3.43 -18.81
C ASP A 156 9.82 3.57 -18.28
N ILE A 157 9.63 4.35 -17.21
CA ILE A 157 8.32 4.59 -16.61
C ILE A 157 7.74 5.89 -17.17
N ALA A 158 6.59 5.80 -17.82
CA ALA A 158 5.95 6.92 -18.50
C ALA A 158 4.97 7.73 -17.63
N PHE A 159 4.51 7.18 -16.51
CA PHE A 159 3.60 7.83 -15.54
C PHE A 159 3.51 7.04 -14.24
N VAL A 160 3.05 7.71 -13.19
CA VAL A 160 2.78 7.09 -11.89
C VAL A 160 1.38 7.45 -11.40
N VAL A 161 0.67 6.48 -10.86
CA VAL A 161 -0.57 6.68 -10.08
C VAL A 161 -0.34 6.16 -8.67
N THR A 162 -0.57 6.97 -7.65
CA THR A 162 -0.57 6.50 -6.26
C THR A 162 -1.98 6.50 -5.71
N LEU A 163 -2.41 5.36 -5.20
CA LEU A 163 -3.69 5.14 -4.55
C LEU A 163 -3.45 5.05 -3.04
N ALA A 164 -3.86 6.07 -2.28
CA ALA A 164 -3.57 6.15 -0.86
C ALA A 164 -2.07 5.95 -0.56
N GLY A 165 -1.20 6.54 -1.41
CA GLY A 165 0.23 6.28 -1.41
C GLY A 165 0.96 6.87 -0.22
N LEU A 166 1.89 6.09 0.36
CA LEU A 166 2.76 6.54 1.44
C LEU A 166 3.71 7.63 0.93
N SER A 167 3.55 8.85 1.41
CA SER A 167 4.26 10.04 0.90
C SER A 167 4.94 10.88 1.98
N THR A 168 4.77 10.55 3.27
CA THR A 168 5.58 11.09 4.38
C THR A 168 6.73 10.15 4.70
N ASP A 169 7.73 10.62 5.46
CA ASP A 169 8.80 9.73 5.93
C ASP A 169 8.24 8.60 6.81
N GLY A 170 8.97 7.49 6.91
CA GLY A 170 8.47 6.26 7.52
C GLY A 170 8.10 6.42 8.99
N LEU A 171 8.91 7.14 9.79
CA LEU A 171 8.60 7.41 11.19
C LEU A 171 7.33 8.26 11.34
N THR A 172 7.23 9.33 10.56
CA THR A 172 6.04 10.20 10.52
C THR A 172 4.81 9.43 10.07
N SER A 173 4.93 8.59 9.04
CA SER A 173 3.82 7.77 8.54
C SER A 173 3.26 6.85 9.61
N LEU A 174 4.11 6.15 10.35
CA LEU A 174 3.67 5.25 11.43
C LEU A 174 2.99 6.02 12.57
N ARG A 175 3.48 7.21 12.91
CA ARG A 175 2.84 8.07 13.92
C ARG A 175 1.47 8.53 13.46
N LEU A 176 1.36 9.08 12.24
CA LEU A 176 0.09 9.55 11.68
C LEU A 176 -0.96 8.43 11.58
N GLN A 177 -0.56 7.25 11.11
CA GLN A 177 -1.42 6.08 11.04
C GLN A 177 -1.94 5.69 12.42
N ASN A 178 -1.06 5.52 13.39
CA ASN A 178 -1.46 5.08 14.73
C ASN A 178 -2.29 6.14 15.46
N ASP A 179 -1.99 7.42 15.26
CA ASP A 179 -2.81 8.52 15.81
C ASP A 179 -4.21 8.50 15.21
N ALA A 180 -4.34 8.34 13.90
CA ALA A 180 -5.64 8.26 13.22
C ALA A 180 -6.44 7.02 13.65
N ILE A 181 -5.79 5.87 13.78
CA ILE A 181 -6.41 4.63 14.29
C ILE A 181 -6.92 4.86 15.72
N ILE A 182 -6.09 5.40 16.63
CA ILE A 182 -6.49 5.66 18.03
C ILE A 182 -7.68 6.62 18.07
N ASP A 183 -7.70 7.65 17.23
CA ASP A 183 -8.80 8.63 17.19
C ASP A 183 -10.09 8.06 16.61
N ALA A 184 -10.01 7.13 15.67
CA ALA A 184 -11.18 6.55 15.00
C ALA A 184 -12.01 5.65 15.92
N TYR A 185 -11.42 5.03 16.95
CA TYR A 185 -12.16 4.12 17.82
C TYR A 185 -12.96 4.86 18.89
N PRO A 186 -14.29 4.68 18.95
CA PRO A 186 -15.16 5.30 19.97
C PRO A 186 -14.93 4.64 21.34
N GLY A 187 -15.33 5.35 22.41
CA GLY A 187 -15.38 4.79 23.77
C GLY A 187 -14.11 4.97 24.61
N TYR A 188 -13.04 5.51 24.05
CA TYR A 188 -11.85 5.86 24.80
C TYR A 188 -11.82 7.35 25.19
N SER A 189 -11.35 7.65 26.42
CA SER A 189 -11.16 9.02 26.87
C SER A 189 -9.99 9.73 26.16
N ASP A 190 -10.02 11.07 26.12
CA ASP A 190 -8.92 11.87 25.58
C ASP A 190 -7.59 11.59 26.30
N GLU A 191 -7.66 11.34 27.62
CA GLU A 191 -6.49 10.94 28.39
C GLU A 191 -5.91 9.61 27.90
N TRP A 192 -6.76 8.59 27.71
CA TRP A 192 -6.34 7.30 27.17
C TRP A 192 -5.69 7.45 25.79
N ARG A 193 -6.33 8.22 24.88
CA ARG A 193 -5.77 8.51 23.54
C ARG A 193 -4.40 9.16 23.64
N SER A 194 -4.28 10.21 24.46
CA SER A 194 -3.05 10.94 24.65
C SER A 194 -1.92 10.05 25.22
N VAL A 195 -2.22 9.20 26.20
CA VAL A 195 -1.25 8.27 26.78
C VAL A 195 -0.75 7.27 25.72
N ASN A 196 -1.67 6.65 24.97
CA ASN A 196 -1.30 5.64 23.99
C ASN A 196 -0.53 6.23 22.80
N LYS A 197 -0.91 7.40 22.29
CA LYS A 197 -0.15 8.10 21.25
C LYS A 197 1.27 8.39 21.70
N ARG A 198 1.46 8.97 22.91
CA ARG A 198 2.80 9.24 23.43
C ARG A 198 3.62 7.97 23.59
N PHE A 199 3.02 6.89 24.09
CA PHE A 199 3.72 5.61 24.22
C PHE A 199 4.19 5.09 22.86
N LEU A 200 3.31 5.03 21.86
CA LEU A 200 3.65 4.53 20.52
C LEU A 200 4.69 5.44 19.83
N HIS A 201 4.54 6.76 19.93
CA HIS A 201 5.53 7.67 19.37
C HIS A 201 6.92 7.49 20.01
N THR A 202 6.97 7.22 21.31
CA THR A 202 8.21 6.93 22.04
C THR A 202 8.80 5.60 21.55
N LEU A 203 7.99 4.57 21.45
CA LEU A 203 8.40 3.25 20.97
C LEU A 203 8.97 3.31 19.54
N PHE A 204 8.28 4.01 18.63
CA PHE A 204 8.75 4.21 17.26
C PHE A 204 10.05 5.01 17.20
N SER A 205 10.21 6.04 18.06
CA SER A 205 11.47 6.79 18.14
C SER A 205 12.64 5.89 18.53
N TRP A 206 12.46 5.01 19.51
CA TRP A 206 13.53 4.08 19.91
C TRP A 206 13.92 3.12 18.77
N VAL A 207 12.95 2.59 18.03
CA VAL A 207 13.24 1.73 16.87
C VAL A 207 14.01 2.50 15.80
N TYR A 208 13.60 3.73 15.52
CA TYR A 208 14.26 4.61 14.55
C TYR A 208 15.70 4.99 14.96
N GLU A 209 15.92 5.28 16.24
CA GLU A 209 17.23 5.68 16.77
C GLU A 209 18.27 4.54 16.80
N ILE A 210 17.82 3.27 16.87
CA ILE A 210 18.73 2.12 16.86
C ILE A 210 19.21 1.90 15.42
N PRO A 211 20.53 2.00 15.15
CA PRO A 211 21.08 1.89 13.80
C PRO A 211 20.68 0.59 13.10
N LEU A 212 20.45 0.65 11.79
CA LEU A 212 20.11 -0.53 10.98
C LEU A 212 21.18 -1.63 11.01
N SER A 213 22.41 -1.26 11.29
CA SER A 213 23.55 -2.19 11.43
C SER A 213 23.57 -2.95 12.77
N GLN A 214 22.70 -2.58 13.71
CA GLN A 214 22.63 -3.24 15.03
C GLN A 214 21.35 -4.10 15.12
N PRO A 215 21.43 -5.27 15.82
CA PRO A 215 20.24 -6.00 16.23
C PRO A 215 19.31 -5.12 17.05
N LEU A 216 18.00 -5.20 16.80
CA LEU A 216 17.02 -4.35 17.47
C LEU A 216 16.68 -4.84 18.89
N ALA A 217 16.63 -6.16 19.11
CA ALA A 217 15.98 -6.76 20.26
C ALA A 217 16.51 -6.28 21.62
N ASP A 218 17.83 -6.40 21.83
CA ASP A 218 18.41 -6.06 23.14
C ASP A 218 18.39 -4.56 23.47
N PRO A 219 18.81 -3.65 22.55
CA PRO A 219 18.73 -2.22 22.82
C PRO A 219 17.29 -1.72 23.01
N LEU A 220 16.34 -2.24 22.24
CA LEU A 220 14.93 -1.87 22.39
C LEU A 220 14.38 -2.37 23.73
N ARG A 221 14.73 -3.60 24.13
CA ARG A 221 14.33 -4.17 25.42
C ARG A 221 14.82 -3.29 26.59
N GLU A 222 16.08 -2.87 26.57
CA GLU A 222 16.65 -2.02 27.59
C GLU A 222 15.87 -0.70 27.72
N LYS A 223 15.67 0.02 26.61
CA LYS A 223 14.89 1.26 26.56
C LYS A 223 13.45 1.06 27.05
N PHE A 224 12.79 -0.01 26.55
CA PHE A 224 11.40 -0.32 26.89
C PHE A 224 11.23 -0.64 28.38
N MET A 225 12.07 -1.51 28.97
CA MET A 225 11.98 -1.88 30.37
C MET A 225 12.33 -0.73 31.31
N ALA A 226 13.28 0.13 30.92
CA ALA A 226 13.60 1.36 31.67
C ALA A 226 12.37 2.30 31.68
N TRP A 227 11.70 2.47 30.56
CA TRP A 227 10.48 3.24 30.48
C TRP A 227 9.36 2.63 31.34
N VAL A 228 9.09 1.32 31.22
CA VAL A 228 8.10 0.61 32.05
C VAL A 228 8.34 0.86 33.53
N SER A 229 9.59 0.75 33.99
CA SER A 229 9.97 0.95 35.40
C SER A 229 9.75 2.37 35.87
N SER A 230 9.72 3.35 35.00
CA SER A 230 9.48 4.77 35.30
C SER A 230 7.99 5.15 35.32
N GLN A 231 7.10 4.26 34.88
CA GLN A 231 5.67 4.55 34.80
C GLN A 231 4.92 4.12 36.07
N ASN A 232 3.82 4.80 36.34
CA ASN A 232 2.89 4.40 37.38
C ASN A 232 1.90 3.33 36.82
N ASP A 233 1.21 2.67 37.74
CA ASP A 233 0.22 1.62 37.44
C ASP A 233 -0.88 2.08 36.48
N THR A 234 -1.33 3.32 36.58
CA THR A 234 -2.39 3.88 35.72
C THR A 234 -1.94 3.94 34.28
N ILE A 235 -0.73 4.44 34.00
CA ILE A 235 -0.16 4.49 32.66
C ILE A 235 0.00 3.07 32.09
N LEU A 236 0.52 2.12 32.89
CA LEU A 236 0.69 0.73 32.46
C LEU A 236 -0.65 0.04 32.17
N GLN A 237 -1.71 0.39 32.92
CA GLN A 237 -3.06 -0.11 32.64
C GLN A 237 -3.64 0.48 31.35
N MET A 238 -3.51 1.80 31.14
CA MET A 238 -4.00 2.49 29.95
C MET A 238 -3.33 1.98 28.66
N THR A 239 -2.04 1.68 28.72
CA THR A 239 -1.28 1.13 27.60
C THR A 239 -1.45 -0.39 27.43
N GLY A 240 -2.18 -1.05 28.34
CA GLY A 240 -2.36 -2.51 28.32
C GLY A 240 -1.10 -3.30 28.67
N LEU A 241 -0.08 -2.65 29.23
CA LEU A 241 1.21 -3.26 29.53
C LEU A 241 1.25 -3.94 30.90
N LYS A 242 0.49 -3.46 31.89
CA LYS A 242 0.57 -3.94 33.27
C LYS A 242 0.49 -5.48 33.38
N GLY A 243 1.59 -6.10 33.78
CA GLY A 243 1.75 -7.56 33.90
C GLY A 243 1.86 -8.29 32.55
N ARG A 244 2.09 -7.57 31.44
CA ARG A 244 2.21 -8.13 30.09
C ARG A 244 3.39 -7.56 29.30
N GLU A 245 4.30 -6.87 29.96
CA GLU A 245 5.36 -6.06 29.37
C GLU A 245 6.23 -6.89 28.43
N GLU A 246 6.72 -8.04 28.91
CA GLU A 246 7.54 -8.95 28.10
C GLU A 246 6.79 -9.54 26.91
N MET A 247 5.54 -9.90 27.11
CA MET A 247 4.70 -10.46 26.04
C MET A 247 4.44 -9.40 24.94
N TYR A 248 4.18 -8.16 25.35
CA TYR A 248 3.99 -7.05 24.43
C TYR A 248 5.24 -6.82 23.59
N LEU A 249 6.40 -6.70 24.23
CA LEU A 249 7.67 -6.47 23.56
C LEU A 249 8.01 -7.63 22.62
N ALA A 250 7.87 -8.87 23.07
CA ALA A 250 8.12 -10.04 22.25
C ALA A 250 7.20 -10.10 21.01
N ARG A 251 5.93 -9.71 21.16
CA ARG A 251 4.99 -9.60 20.04
C ARG A 251 5.40 -8.47 19.07
N TYR A 252 5.75 -7.32 19.59
CA TYR A 252 6.16 -6.16 18.79
C TYR A 252 7.43 -6.46 17.99
N LEU A 253 8.44 -7.06 18.61
CA LEU A 253 9.71 -7.42 17.96
C LEU A 253 9.54 -8.36 16.78
N ARG A 254 8.52 -9.23 16.75
CA ARG A 254 8.27 -10.10 15.59
C ARG A 254 8.06 -9.34 14.28
N THR A 255 7.53 -8.12 14.37
CA THR A 255 7.36 -7.23 13.21
C THR A 255 8.48 -6.21 13.13
N ALA A 256 8.80 -5.56 14.25
CA ALA A 256 9.74 -4.45 14.29
C ALA A 256 11.18 -4.85 13.94
N ASP A 257 11.59 -6.10 14.20
CA ASP A 257 12.93 -6.61 13.89
C ASP A 257 13.02 -7.30 12.51
N THR A 258 12.08 -7.01 11.61
CA THR A 258 12.15 -7.46 10.21
C THR A 258 12.91 -6.45 9.35
N PRO A 259 13.60 -6.89 8.28
CA PRO A 259 14.23 -5.99 7.32
C PRO A 259 13.25 -4.96 6.77
N TRP A 260 12.03 -5.41 6.43
CA TRP A 260 10.97 -4.55 5.92
C TRP A 260 10.66 -3.40 6.88
N TYR A 261 10.30 -3.68 8.15
CA TYR A 261 9.88 -2.65 9.11
C TYR A 261 11.00 -1.67 9.43
N ARG A 262 12.23 -2.21 9.60
CA ARG A 262 13.42 -1.40 9.88
C ARG A 262 13.71 -0.43 8.72
N GLN A 263 13.64 -0.88 7.48
CA GLN A 263 13.85 -0.04 6.30
C GLN A 263 12.70 0.96 6.11
N LEU A 264 11.44 0.53 6.30
CA LEU A 264 10.28 1.42 6.19
C LEU A 264 10.37 2.59 7.17
N MET A 265 10.84 2.36 8.42
CA MET A 265 11.06 3.42 9.40
C MET A 265 12.00 4.53 8.89
N HIS A 266 12.96 4.18 8.04
CA HIS A 266 13.95 5.08 7.45
C HIS A 266 13.62 5.53 6.02
N TYR A 267 12.46 5.12 5.48
CA TYR A 267 12.00 5.61 4.19
C TYR A 267 11.85 7.13 4.22
N ASN A 268 12.40 7.80 3.20
CA ASN A 268 12.26 9.24 3.04
C ASN A 268 11.85 9.57 1.60
N PRO A 269 10.62 10.02 1.35
CA PRO A 269 10.15 10.34 0.01
C PRO A 269 10.94 11.47 -0.64
N ALA A 270 11.60 12.34 0.15
CA ALA A 270 12.44 13.42 -0.37
C ALA A 270 13.67 12.93 -1.15
N ASP A 271 14.06 11.67 -0.98
CA ASP A 271 15.17 11.05 -1.71
C ASP A 271 14.76 10.58 -3.12
N TYR A 272 13.47 10.50 -3.41
CA TYR A 272 12.93 9.92 -4.65
C TYR A 272 11.99 10.87 -5.39
N VAL A 273 10.93 11.34 -4.76
CA VAL A 273 9.83 12.07 -5.39
C VAL A 273 10.28 13.31 -6.17
N PRO A 274 11.27 14.13 -5.70
CA PRO A 274 11.76 15.28 -6.48
C PRO A 274 12.44 14.91 -7.81
N ARG A 275 12.77 13.64 -8.03
CA ARG A 275 13.37 13.15 -9.29
C ARG A 275 12.35 12.57 -10.25
N VAL A 276 11.07 12.50 -9.85
CA VAL A 276 9.99 12.00 -10.70
C VAL A 276 9.52 13.15 -11.60
N ASP A 277 9.84 13.10 -12.86
CA ASP A 277 9.53 14.12 -13.86
C ASP A 277 8.39 13.73 -14.84
N VAL A 278 7.89 12.49 -14.72
CA VAL A 278 6.76 11.99 -15.51
C VAL A 278 5.42 12.44 -14.92
N PRO A 279 4.30 12.34 -15.66
CA PRO A 279 2.97 12.62 -15.14
C PRO A 279 2.64 11.78 -13.90
N VAL A 280 2.09 12.42 -12.85
CA VAL A 280 1.73 11.77 -11.58
C VAL A 280 0.29 12.08 -11.21
N LEU A 281 -0.49 11.06 -10.84
CA LEU A 281 -1.73 11.20 -10.10
C LEU A 281 -1.52 10.70 -8.66
N ALA A 282 -1.76 11.56 -7.66
CA ALA A 282 -1.83 11.16 -6.26
C ALA A 282 -3.29 11.26 -5.79
N LEU A 283 -3.91 10.10 -5.55
CA LEU A 283 -5.32 9.97 -5.20
C LEU A 283 -5.45 9.35 -3.81
N ASN A 284 -6.30 9.94 -2.94
CA ASN A 284 -6.56 9.37 -1.61
C ASN A 284 -8.01 9.64 -1.15
N GLY A 285 -8.54 8.79 -0.29
CA GLY A 285 -9.78 9.04 0.42
C GLY A 285 -9.57 9.98 1.62
N ASP A 286 -10.47 10.91 1.85
CA ASP A 286 -10.33 11.88 2.96
C ASP A 286 -10.60 11.28 4.35
N ARG A 287 -11.19 10.06 4.39
CA ARG A 287 -11.46 9.29 5.60
C ARG A 287 -10.45 8.15 5.83
N ASP A 288 -9.35 8.15 5.11
CA ASP A 288 -8.28 7.16 5.25
C ASP A 288 -7.54 7.33 6.58
N ILE A 289 -7.65 6.31 7.46
CA ILE A 289 -6.96 6.26 8.75
C ILE A 289 -5.63 5.49 8.69
N MET A 290 -5.35 4.80 7.57
CA MET A 290 -4.10 4.05 7.39
C MET A 290 -3.00 4.93 6.80
N VAL A 291 -3.35 5.75 5.81
CA VAL A 291 -2.48 6.76 5.20
C VAL A 291 -3.26 8.08 5.15
N PRO A 292 -3.31 8.83 6.26
CA PRO A 292 -4.11 10.06 6.35
C PRO A 292 -3.84 11.01 5.17
N SER A 293 -4.91 11.34 4.43
CA SER A 293 -4.81 12.02 3.12
C SER A 293 -4.14 13.40 3.22
N GLY A 294 -4.52 14.22 4.19
CA GLY A 294 -4.02 15.59 4.32
C GLY A 294 -2.49 15.70 4.29
N PRO A 295 -1.78 15.11 5.26
CA PRO A 295 -0.30 15.19 5.30
C PRO A 295 0.37 14.48 4.12
N ASN A 296 -0.15 13.34 3.64
CA ASN A 296 0.46 12.59 2.55
C ASN A 296 0.29 13.31 1.20
N LEU A 297 -0.90 13.81 0.88
CA LEU A 297 -1.14 14.58 -0.34
C LEU A 297 -0.39 15.92 -0.35
N ALA A 298 -0.30 16.61 0.79
CA ALA A 298 0.48 17.84 0.91
C ALA A 298 1.98 17.58 0.72
N MET A 299 2.50 16.48 1.24
CA MET A 299 3.92 16.13 1.09
C MET A 299 4.28 15.80 -0.34
N VAL A 300 3.50 14.95 -1.02
CA VAL A 300 3.78 14.61 -2.43
C VAL A 300 3.68 15.83 -3.34
N ASP A 301 2.68 16.72 -3.15
CA ASP A 301 2.58 18.00 -3.86
C ASP A 301 3.86 18.85 -3.68
N SER A 302 4.27 19.02 -2.42
CA SER A 302 5.47 19.79 -2.09
C SER A 302 6.74 19.24 -2.75
N LEU A 303 6.91 17.91 -2.72
CA LEU A 303 8.10 17.25 -3.25
C LEU A 303 8.13 17.25 -4.79
N LEU A 304 7.00 17.01 -5.47
CA LEU A 304 6.92 17.11 -6.93
C LEU A 304 7.19 18.55 -7.40
N ARG A 305 6.62 19.54 -6.70
CA ARG A 305 6.90 20.95 -6.98
C ARG A 305 8.36 21.31 -6.76
N LYS A 306 8.98 20.81 -5.69
CA LYS A 306 10.42 20.99 -5.41
C LYS A 306 11.28 20.40 -6.53
N GLY A 307 10.87 19.25 -7.10
CA GLY A 307 11.52 18.62 -8.25
C GLY A 307 11.29 19.33 -9.57
N GLY A 308 10.39 20.31 -9.63
CA GLY A 308 10.04 21.03 -10.85
C GLY A 308 9.03 20.29 -11.76
N ASN A 309 8.43 19.20 -11.30
CA ASN A 309 7.38 18.51 -12.04
C ASN A 309 6.17 19.43 -12.23
N LYS A 310 5.65 19.54 -13.47
CA LYS A 310 4.49 20.37 -13.83
C LYS A 310 3.29 19.55 -14.31
N HIS A 311 3.43 18.24 -14.35
CA HIS A 311 2.45 17.30 -14.90
C HIS A 311 1.95 16.35 -13.79
N TYR A 312 1.27 16.91 -12.78
CA TYR A 312 0.73 16.08 -11.71
C TYR A 312 -0.62 16.61 -11.24
N GLU A 313 -1.40 15.71 -10.66
CA GLU A 313 -2.71 15.97 -10.07
C GLU A 313 -2.75 15.39 -8.66
N ILE A 314 -3.28 16.16 -7.72
CA ILE A 314 -3.46 15.80 -6.32
C ILE A 314 -4.96 15.80 -6.04
N VAL A 315 -5.51 14.63 -5.73
CA VAL A 315 -6.96 14.46 -5.59
C VAL A 315 -7.29 13.80 -4.24
N SER A 316 -8.16 14.44 -3.48
CA SER A 316 -8.77 13.87 -2.27
C SER A 316 -10.23 13.59 -2.55
N LEU A 317 -10.66 12.35 -2.39
CA LEU A 317 -12.04 11.91 -2.60
C LEU A 317 -12.80 11.87 -1.27
N PRO A 318 -13.95 12.54 -1.17
CA PRO A 318 -14.70 12.65 0.07
C PRO A 318 -15.37 11.32 0.46
N GLY A 319 -15.39 11.02 1.76
CA GLY A 319 -16.13 9.90 2.33
C GLY A 319 -15.50 8.51 2.13
N LEU A 320 -14.29 8.43 1.56
CA LEU A 320 -13.64 7.17 1.22
C LEU A 320 -12.55 6.77 2.23
N ASN A 321 -12.51 5.48 2.54
CA ASN A 321 -11.49 4.84 3.37
C ASN A 321 -10.22 4.50 2.56
N HIS A 322 -9.27 3.81 3.21
CA HIS A 322 -8.01 3.37 2.62
C HIS A 322 -8.16 2.45 1.38
N MET A 323 -9.25 1.68 1.32
CA MET A 323 -9.54 0.75 0.23
C MET A 323 -10.41 1.38 -0.87
N PHE A 324 -10.63 2.71 -0.83
CA PHE A 324 -11.52 3.42 -1.73
C PHE A 324 -12.95 2.88 -1.72
N GLN A 325 -13.48 2.71 -0.50
CA GLN A 325 -14.86 2.32 -0.23
C GLN A 325 -15.56 3.45 0.55
N HIS A 326 -16.85 3.70 0.30
CA HIS A 326 -17.63 4.54 1.18
C HIS A 326 -17.76 3.88 2.55
N CYS A 327 -17.56 4.66 3.60
CA CYS A 327 -17.50 4.17 4.97
C CYS A 327 -18.22 5.09 5.96
N GLU A 328 -18.67 4.52 7.08
CA GLU A 328 -19.26 5.27 8.19
C GLU A 328 -18.23 5.56 9.29
N THR A 329 -17.65 4.51 9.85
CA THR A 329 -16.60 4.60 10.87
C THR A 329 -15.21 4.67 10.27
N CYS A 330 -15.04 4.10 9.11
CA CYS A 330 -13.79 3.97 8.35
C CYS A 330 -12.70 3.19 9.10
N THR A 331 -13.09 2.41 10.11
CA THR A 331 -12.18 1.51 10.83
C THR A 331 -11.95 0.22 10.05
N GLN A 332 -10.89 -0.51 10.40
CA GLN A 332 -10.55 -1.76 9.72
C GLN A 332 -11.61 -2.85 9.88
N GLU A 333 -12.37 -2.82 10.98
CA GLU A 333 -13.45 -3.77 11.24
C GLU A 333 -14.64 -3.60 10.30
N GLU A 334 -14.87 -2.39 9.78
CA GLU A 334 -15.95 -2.11 8.85
C GLU A 334 -15.66 -2.59 7.42
N ILE A 335 -14.39 -2.52 7.01
CA ILE A 335 -13.94 -2.79 5.63
C ILE A 335 -14.48 -4.12 5.06
N PRO A 336 -14.48 -5.26 5.79
CA PRO A 336 -14.96 -6.54 5.26
C PRO A 336 -16.43 -6.57 4.85
N ASP A 337 -17.26 -5.74 5.44
CA ASP A 337 -18.71 -5.74 5.29
C ASP A 337 -19.23 -4.64 4.34
N LEU A 338 -18.34 -3.75 3.88
CA LEU A 338 -18.70 -2.66 2.98
C LEU A 338 -19.05 -3.20 1.57
N PRO A 339 -20.12 -2.68 0.93
CA PRO A 339 -20.58 -3.20 -0.37
C PRO A 339 -19.67 -2.84 -1.55
N ASP A 340 -18.88 -1.77 -1.42
CA ASP A 340 -17.97 -1.35 -2.47
C ASP A 340 -16.74 -2.25 -2.51
N VAL A 341 -16.32 -2.64 -3.73
CA VAL A 341 -15.01 -3.26 -3.95
C VAL A 341 -13.96 -2.18 -4.22
N PHE A 342 -14.32 -1.22 -5.06
CA PHE A 342 -13.57 -0.02 -5.39
C PHE A 342 -14.53 0.93 -6.09
N VAL A 343 -14.72 2.16 -5.57
CA VAL A 343 -15.77 3.07 -6.03
C VAL A 343 -15.53 3.57 -7.46
N GLU A 344 -16.64 3.87 -8.16
CA GLU A 344 -16.60 4.32 -9.56
C GLU A 344 -15.91 5.69 -9.68
N GLU A 345 -16.11 6.59 -8.74
CA GLU A 345 -15.53 7.94 -8.70
C GLU A 345 -14.00 7.90 -8.75
N ALA A 346 -13.39 6.96 -8.03
CA ALA A 346 -11.95 6.79 -8.05
C ALA A 346 -11.47 6.20 -9.38
N LEU A 347 -12.23 5.27 -9.98
CA LEU A 347 -11.94 4.72 -11.31
C LEU A 347 -12.01 5.80 -12.40
N GLU A 348 -13.00 6.69 -12.30
CA GLU A 348 -13.17 7.81 -13.24
C GLU A 348 -12.03 8.83 -13.15
N GLU A 349 -11.56 9.15 -11.92
CA GLU A 349 -10.40 10.03 -11.74
C GLU A 349 -9.13 9.43 -12.34
N ILE A 350 -8.91 8.13 -12.08
CA ILE A 350 -7.80 7.41 -12.71
C ILE A 350 -7.90 7.48 -14.23
N TYR A 351 -9.08 7.23 -14.79
CA TYR A 351 -9.26 7.22 -16.25
C TYR A 351 -9.12 8.62 -16.86
N ARG A 352 -9.63 9.69 -16.21
CA ARG A 352 -9.41 11.08 -16.64
C ARG A 352 -7.94 11.45 -16.72
N PHE A 353 -7.13 11.02 -15.75
CA PHE A 353 -5.69 11.17 -15.79
C PHE A 353 -5.07 10.46 -17.01
N PHE A 354 -5.51 9.23 -17.32
CA PHE A 354 -5.05 8.50 -18.50
C PHE A 354 -5.45 9.23 -19.80
N GLU A 355 -6.66 9.76 -19.90
CA GLU A 355 -7.09 10.54 -21.07
C GLU A 355 -6.24 11.79 -21.29
N ARG A 356 -5.88 12.48 -20.19
CA ARG A 356 -5.10 13.72 -20.26
C ARG A 356 -3.65 13.51 -20.64
N TYR A 357 -2.99 12.49 -20.11
CA TYR A 357 -1.53 12.35 -20.19
C TYR A 357 -1.04 11.14 -20.98
N ILE A 358 -1.88 10.12 -21.15
CA ILE A 358 -1.42 8.80 -21.60
C ILE A 358 -2.05 8.39 -22.94
N LEU A 359 -3.34 8.56 -23.13
CA LEU A 359 -4.04 8.19 -24.35
C LEU A 359 -3.82 9.18 -25.46
#